data_4e9db2c70830e41a6186e2a86bfdd047
#
_entry.id   4e9db2c70830e41a6186e2a86bfdd047
#
_cell.length_a   1.000
_cell.length_b   1.000
_cell.length_c   1.000
_cell.angle_alpha   90.00
_cell.angle_beta   90.00
_cell.angle_gamma   90.00
#
_symmetry.space_group_name_H-M   'P 1'
#
loop_
_entity.id
_entity.type
_entity.pdbx_description
1 polymer ?
#
loop_
_entity_poly.entity_id
_entity_poly.type
_entity_poly.pdbx_seq_one_letter_code
_entity_poly.pdbx_strand_id
1 'polypeptide(L)'
;IERVETDLAEHIIQLAGEKPSHIVWPAMHRTREQVAELFKASHHPPPAAEDPATMVQSARRELRAKFLGADIGISGANFLIAATGATCTVTNEGNAELTTTPPRIHIVTAGIEKLVPSTAHAFTLLRLLVRSATGGELTQYTTFHCGPKRAGDADGPEEMHIVLVDNGRTT
;
A
#
# COMPACT_ATOMS: atom_id res chain seq x y z
N ILE A 1 13.77 -10.51 10.54
CA ILE A 1 12.61 -9.67 10.15
C ILE A 1 11.91 -10.39 9.01
N GLU A 2 10.63 -10.74 9.22
CA GLU A 2 9.77 -11.24 8.15
C GLU A 2 9.21 -10.02 7.38
N ARG A 3 9.31 -10.06 6.04
CA ARG A 3 8.73 -9.05 5.15
C ARG A 3 7.54 -9.64 4.44
N VAL A 4 6.42 -8.93 4.45
CA VAL A 4 5.20 -9.33 3.73
C VAL A 4 4.78 -8.21 2.80
N GLU A 5 4.66 -8.52 1.53
CA GLU A 5 4.10 -7.63 0.51
C GLU A 5 2.57 -7.66 0.62
N THR A 6 1.95 -6.50 0.64
CA THR A 6 0.53 -6.35 0.98
C THR A 6 -0.36 -5.98 -0.21
N ASP A 7 0.22 -5.56 -1.33
CA ASP A 7 -0.48 -5.49 -2.61
C ASP A 7 -0.57 -6.90 -3.21
N LEU A 8 -1.68 -7.21 -3.87
CA LEU A 8 -1.94 -8.56 -4.37
C LEU A 8 -0.91 -9.01 -5.41
N ALA A 9 -0.50 -8.12 -6.30
CA ALA A 9 0.43 -8.46 -7.36
C ALA A 9 1.86 -8.67 -6.82
N GLU A 10 2.31 -7.82 -5.90
CA GLU A 10 3.58 -7.97 -5.20
C GLU A 10 3.59 -9.21 -4.31
N HIS A 11 2.47 -9.52 -3.66
CA HIS A 11 2.32 -10.75 -2.87
C HIS A 11 2.49 -12.01 -3.72
N ILE A 12 1.89 -12.06 -4.91
CA ILE A 12 2.07 -13.16 -5.86
C ILE A 12 3.55 -13.32 -6.25
N ILE A 13 4.24 -12.22 -6.54
CA ILE A 13 5.67 -12.23 -6.88
C ILE A 13 6.53 -12.68 -5.70
N GLN A 14 6.18 -12.25 -4.48
CA GLN A 14 6.86 -12.68 -3.27
C GLN A 14 6.71 -14.21 -3.05
N LEU A 15 5.50 -14.75 -3.21
CA LEU A 15 5.25 -16.19 -3.10
C LEU A 15 6.01 -16.99 -4.18
N ALA A 16 6.14 -16.43 -5.38
CA ALA A 16 6.89 -17.03 -6.48
C ALA A 16 8.42 -16.97 -6.30
N GLY A 17 8.92 -16.16 -5.36
CA GLY A 17 10.36 -15.94 -5.19
C GLY A 17 11.00 -15.21 -6.38
N GLU A 18 10.24 -14.41 -7.11
CA GLU A 18 10.67 -13.74 -8.35
C GLU A 18 10.87 -12.24 -8.17
N LYS A 19 11.44 -11.63 -9.20
CA LYS A 19 11.49 -10.17 -9.33
C LYS A 19 10.25 -9.67 -10.08
N PRO A 20 9.72 -8.48 -9.75
CA PRO A 20 8.62 -7.89 -10.50
C PRO A 20 9.01 -7.68 -11.98
N SER A 21 8.10 -8.04 -12.89
CA SER A 21 8.31 -7.86 -14.33
C SER A 21 7.90 -6.50 -14.84
N HIS A 22 7.09 -5.77 -14.09
CA HIS A 22 6.57 -4.44 -14.43
C HIS A 22 6.36 -3.62 -13.17
N ILE A 23 6.48 -2.29 -13.27
CA ILE A 23 6.39 -1.39 -12.10
C ILE A 23 4.95 -1.24 -11.59
N VAL A 24 3.96 -1.32 -12.48
CA VAL A 24 2.53 -1.16 -12.14
C VAL A 24 1.80 -2.49 -12.04
N TRP A 25 2.22 -3.46 -12.86
CA TRP A 25 1.64 -4.81 -12.92
C TRP A 25 2.74 -5.87 -12.73
N PRO A 26 3.30 -5.99 -11.53
CA PRO A 26 4.49 -6.81 -11.31
C PRO A 26 4.31 -8.30 -11.64
N ALA A 27 3.09 -8.83 -11.53
CA ALA A 27 2.76 -10.22 -11.81
C ALA A 27 2.19 -10.48 -13.23
N MET A 28 2.27 -9.52 -14.16
CA MET A 28 1.63 -9.62 -15.48
C MET A 28 2.12 -10.78 -16.34
N HIS A 29 3.28 -11.33 -16.05
CA HIS A 29 3.85 -12.50 -16.76
C HIS A 29 3.29 -13.84 -16.26
N ARG A 30 2.47 -13.84 -15.18
CA ARG A 30 1.87 -15.04 -14.62
C ARG A 30 0.45 -15.23 -15.15
N THR A 31 0.14 -16.47 -15.55
CA THR A 31 -1.25 -16.82 -15.88
C THR A 31 -2.08 -17.07 -14.62
N ARG A 32 -3.40 -17.03 -14.76
CA ARG A 32 -4.32 -17.34 -13.67
C ARG A 32 -4.05 -18.72 -13.06
N GLU A 33 -3.81 -19.71 -13.89
CA GLU A 33 -3.52 -21.10 -13.50
C GLU A 33 -2.23 -21.18 -12.67
N GLN A 34 -1.18 -20.46 -13.08
CA GLN A 34 0.08 -20.39 -12.33
C GLN A 34 -0.11 -19.71 -10.96
N VAL A 35 -0.94 -18.66 -10.88
CA VAL A 35 -1.27 -18.02 -9.60
C VAL A 35 -2.07 -18.96 -8.71
N ALA A 36 -3.02 -19.71 -9.28
CA ALA A 36 -3.80 -20.70 -8.52
C ALA A 36 -2.90 -21.80 -7.92
N GLU A 37 -1.92 -22.29 -8.66
CA GLU A 37 -0.94 -23.25 -8.16
C GLU A 37 -0.08 -22.68 -7.01
N LEU A 38 0.39 -21.43 -7.13
CA LEU A 38 1.11 -20.76 -6.06
C LEU A 38 0.26 -20.63 -4.78
N PHE A 39 -0.99 -20.25 -4.90
CA PHE A 39 -1.89 -20.09 -3.75
C PHE A 39 -2.25 -21.44 -3.14
N LYS A 40 -2.42 -22.49 -3.92
CA LYS A 40 -2.61 -23.86 -3.40
C LYS A 40 -1.43 -24.34 -2.58
N ALA A 41 -0.22 -23.99 -3.01
CA ALA A 41 1.01 -24.38 -2.30
C ALA A 41 1.30 -23.54 -1.04
N SER A 42 0.86 -22.28 -1.00
CA SER A 42 1.31 -21.31 0.00
C SER A 42 0.23 -20.88 1.00
N HIS A 43 -1.05 -20.87 0.62
CA HIS A 43 -2.15 -20.41 1.49
C HIS A 43 -2.73 -21.55 2.33
N HIS A 44 -3.12 -21.24 3.56
CA HIS A 44 -3.70 -22.19 4.50
C HIS A 44 -5.00 -21.67 5.14
N PRO A 45 -6.20 -22.23 4.79
CA PRO A 45 -6.43 -23.27 3.80
C PRO A 45 -6.22 -22.78 2.36
N PRO A 46 -5.93 -23.69 1.42
CA PRO A 46 -5.79 -23.33 0.01
C PRO A 46 -7.13 -22.83 -0.56
N PRO A 47 -7.10 -22.10 -1.70
CA PRO A 47 -8.35 -21.68 -2.36
C PRO A 47 -9.17 -22.89 -2.79
N ALA A 48 -10.49 -22.82 -2.59
CA ALA A 48 -11.41 -23.91 -2.91
C ALA A 48 -11.65 -24.08 -4.44
N ALA A 49 -11.39 -23.03 -5.22
CA ALA A 49 -11.53 -23.02 -6.68
C ALA A 49 -10.50 -22.06 -7.31
N GLU A 50 -10.31 -22.16 -8.61
CA GLU A 50 -9.36 -21.34 -9.37
C GLU A 50 -10.00 -20.10 -10.00
N ASP A 51 -11.24 -19.79 -9.66
CA ASP A 51 -11.85 -18.55 -10.11
C ASP A 51 -11.26 -17.34 -9.38
N PRO A 52 -11.22 -16.17 -10.02
CA PRO A 52 -10.59 -14.97 -9.44
C PRO A 52 -11.17 -14.57 -8.09
N ALA A 53 -12.47 -14.68 -7.88
CA ALA A 53 -13.11 -14.27 -6.63
C ALA A 53 -12.68 -15.15 -5.46
N THR A 54 -12.61 -16.47 -5.65
CA THR A 54 -12.15 -17.42 -4.65
C THR A 54 -10.65 -17.22 -4.33
N MET A 55 -9.82 -16.97 -5.35
CA MET A 55 -8.40 -16.68 -5.15
C MET A 55 -8.18 -15.39 -4.37
N VAL A 56 -8.90 -14.31 -4.69
CA VAL A 56 -8.84 -13.05 -3.95
C VAL A 56 -9.27 -13.23 -2.49
N GLN A 57 -10.33 -14.00 -2.23
CA GLN A 57 -10.76 -14.31 -0.86
C GLN A 57 -9.72 -15.14 -0.09
N SER A 58 -8.99 -16.02 -0.77
CA SER A 58 -7.89 -16.76 -0.16
C SER A 58 -6.73 -15.83 0.23
N ALA A 59 -6.29 -14.96 -0.68
CA ALA A 59 -5.27 -13.96 -0.39
C ALA A 59 -5.68 -13.02 0.75
N ARG A 60 -6.93 -12.56 0.74
CA ARG A 60 -7.49 -11.71 1.81
C ARG A 60 -7.41 -12.37 3.19
N ARG A 61 -7.73 -13.67 3.29
CA ARG A 61 -7.63 -14.40 4.56
C ARG A 61 -6.19 -14.54 5.02
N GLU A 62 -5.30 -14.91 4.12
CA GLU A 62 -3.87 -15.07 4.41
C GLU A 62 -3.23 -13.76 4.87
N LEU A 63 -3.44 -12.68 4.12
CA LEU A 63 -2.88 -11.38 4.43
C LEU A 63 -3.49 -10.74 5.69
N ARG A 64 -4.76 -11.01 6.01
CA ARG A 64 -5.40 -10.43 7.20
C ARG A 64 -4.66 -10.77 8.49
N ALA A 65 -4.23 -12.01 8.66
CA ALA A 65 -3.46 -12.41 9.83
C ALA A 65 -2.10 -11.69 9.89
N LYS A 66 -1.47 -11.50 8.74
CA LYS A 66 -0.20 -10.78 8.61
C LYS A 66 -0.36 -9.29 8.94
N PHE A 67 -1.40 -8.63 8.45
CA PHE A 67 -1.71 -7.24 8.81
C PHE A 67 -1.89 -7.04 10.31
N LEU A 68 -2.66 -7.92 10.95
CA LEU A 68 -2.97 -7.79 12.38
C LEU A 68 -1.79 -8.18 13.29
N GLY A 69 -0.85 -8.97 12.80
CA GLY A 69 0.35 -9.38 13.53
C GLY A 69 1.59 -8.56 13.22
N ALA A 70 1.51 -7.56 12.35
CA ALA A 70 2.66 -6.75 11.96
C ALA A 70 3.04 -5.74 13.04
N ASP A 71 4.32 -5.67 13.41
CA ASP A 71 4.85 -4.63 14.31
C ASP A 71 5.09 -3.30 13.59
N ILE A 72 5.47 -3.38 12.32
CA ILE A 72 5.86 -2.22 11.49
C ILE A 72 5.10 -2.28 10.17
N GLY A 73 4.45 -1.17 9.84
CA GLY A 73 3.90 -0.93 8.51
C GLY A 73 4.79 0.03 7.72
N ILE A 74 5.10 -0.32 6.48
CA ILE A 74 5.87 0.55 5.58
C ILE A 74 4.99 0.90 4.40
N SER A 75 4.84 2.19 4.14
CA SER A 75 4.06 2.69 3.00
C SER A 75 4.82 3.72 2.18
N GLY A 76 4.35 3.95 0.96
CA GLY A 76 4.66 5.17 0.22
C GLY A 76 3.69 6.31 0.56
N ALA A 77 3.88 7.46 -0.11
CA ALA A 77 2.91 8.53 -0.13
C ALA A 77 2.83 9.15 -1.54
N ASN A 78 1.62 9.55 -1.94
CA ASN A 78 1.42 10.33 -3.15
C ASN A 78 1.84 11.78 -2.95
N PHE A 79 1.57 12.33 -1.76
CA PHE A 79 1.98 13.68 -1.37
C PHE A 79 2.39 13.74 0.10
N LEU A 80 3.33 14.66 0.40
CA LEU A 80 3.74 15.07 1.73
C LEU A 80 3.39 16.55 1.90
N ILE A 81 2.66 16.93 2.93
CA ILE A 81 2.14 18.29 3.11
C ILE A 81 3.01 19.04 4.10
N ALA A 82 3.86 19.96 3.62
CA ALA A 82 4.83 20.67 4.45
C ALA A 82 4.18 21.48 5.61
N ALA A 83 3.04 22.12 5.34
CA ALA A 83 2.36 22.94 6.34
C ALA A 83 1.84 22.16 7.55
N THR A 84 1.59 20.87 7.43
CA THR A 84 0.96 20.05 8.48
C THR A 84 1.76 18.84 8.91
N GLY A 85 2.77 18.44 8.13
CA GLY A 85 3.47 17.16 8.28
C GLY A 85 2.62 15.94 7.89
N ALA A 86 1.43 16.15 7.36
CA ALA A 86 0.56 15.05 6.94
C ALA A 86 1.08 14.37 5.67
N THR A 87 0.87 13.07 5.56
CA THR A 87 1.08 12.30 4.33
C THR A 87 -0.26 11.98 3.69
N CYS A 88 -0.31 11.96 2.37
CA CYS A 88 -1.51 11.63 1.60
C CYS A 88 -1.25 10.40 0.76
N THR A 89 -2.09 9.38 0.91
CA THR A 89 -2.02 8.12 0.16
C THR A 89 -3.31 7.91 -0.61
N VAL A 90 -3.19 7.53 -1.88
CA VAL A 90 -4.31 7.22 -2.77
C VAL A 90 -4.26 5.75 -3.11
N THR A 91 -5.35 5.04 -2.85
CA THR A 91 -5.47 3.60 -3.12
C THR A 91 -6.83 3.25 -3.71
N ASN A 92 -6.93 2.08 -4.29
CA ASN A 92 -8.20 1.44 -4.70
C ASN A 92 -8.49 0.18 -3.90
N GLU A 93 -7.60 -0.21 -3.01
CA GLU A 93 -7.72 -1.39 -2.14
C GLU A 93 -7.56 -0.97 -0.68
N GLY A 94 -8.02 -1.80 0.26
CA GLY A 94 -7.88 -1.52 1.70
C GLY A 94 -6.52 -1.93 2.29
N ASN A 95 -5.54 -2.31 1.47
CA ASN A 95 -4.22 -2.76 1.92
C ASN A 95 -3.40 -1.65 2.58
N ALA A 96 -3.48 -0.42 2.06
CA ALA A 96 -2.76 0.71 2.64
C ALA A 96 -3.25 1.02 4.05
N GLU A 97 -4.56 1.08 4.28
CA GLU A 97 -5.15 1.33 5.60
C GLU A 97 -4.75 0.25 6.60
N LEU A 98 -4.76 -1.02 6.16
CA LEU A 98 -4.35 -2.15 7.00
C LEU A 98 -2.84 -2.20 7.25
N THR A 99 -2.03 -1.63 6.35
CA THR A 99 -0.58 -1.49 6.55
C THR A 99 -0.23 -0.35 7.50
N THR A 100 -1.04 0.70 7.55
CA THR A 100 -0.70 1.95 8.23
C THR A 100 -1.37 2.13 9.60
N THR A 101 -2.51 1.50 9.84
CA THR A 101 -3.33 1.72 11.04
C THR A 101 -3.07 0.70 12.16
N PRO A 102 -3.08 -0.64 11.92
CA PRO A 102 -2.88 -1.62 12.99
C PRO A 102 -1.45 -1.68 13.55
N PRO A 103 -0.38 -1.57 12.74
CA PRO A 103 0.98 -1.69 13.25
C PRO A 103 1.33 -0.59 14.26
N ARG A 104 2.15 -0.94 15.25
CA ARG A 104 2.63 0.01 16.26
C ARG A 104 3.49 1.13 15.67
N ILE A 105 4.28 0.82 14.63
CA ILE A 105 5.17 1.77 13.97
C ILE A 105 4.77 1.88 12.50
N HIS A 106 4.57 3.11 12.02
CA HIS A 106 4.35 3.41 10.61
C HIS A 106 5.53 4.17 10.02
N ILE A 107 6.15 3.62 8.99
CA ILE A 107 7.26 4.26 8.26
C ILE A 107 6.76 4.61 6.85
N VAL A 108 6.79 5.89 6.53
CA VAL A 108 6.45 6.41 5.20
C VAL A 108 7.74 6.68 4.44
N THR A 109 7.91 6.10 3.25
CA THR A 109 9.02 6.40 2.36
C THR A 109 8.52 7.11 1.13
N ALA A 110 9.04 8.30 0.83
CA ALA A 110 8.60 9.05 -0.35
C ALA A 110 9.73 9.88 -0.94
N GLY A 111 9.75 10.02 -2.27
CA GLY A 111 10.65 10.92 -2.94
C GLY A 111 10.40 12.38 -2.52
N ILE A 112 11.46 13.18 -2.41
CA ILE A 112 11.36 14.58 -1.99
C ILE A 112 10.48 15.41 -2.93
N GLU A 113 10.34 14.99 -4.17
CA GLU A 113 9.45 15.62 -5.17
C GLU A 113 7.95 15.47 -4.85
N LYS A 114 7.60 14.62 -3.88
CA LYS A 114 6.22 14.46 -3.39
C LYS A 114 5.81 15.55 -2.40
N LEU A 115 6.75 16.39 -1.99
CA LEU A 115 6.48 17.46 -1.02
C LEU A 115 5.66 18.58 -1.68
N VAL A 116 4.56 18.93 -1.06
CA VAL A 116 3.69 20.05 -1.47
C VAL A 116 3.53 21.05 -0.33
N PRO A 117 3.39 22.37 -0.63
CA PRO A 117 3.34 23.40 0.42
C PRO A 117 2.16 23.25 1.39
N SER A 118 0.97 22.94 0.87
CA SER A 118 -0.25 22.91 1.68
C SER A 118 -1.27 21.90 1.18
N THR A 119 -2.29 21.63 1.99
CA THR A 119 -3.41 20.74 1.65
C THR A 119 -4.14 21.20 0.37
N ALA A 120 -4.27 22.51 0.13
CA ALA A 120 -4.89 23.01 -1.10
C ALA A 120 -4.12 22.60 -2.35
N HIS A 121 -2.78 22.61 -2.31
CA HIS A 121 -1.95 22.10 -3.41
C HIS A 121 -2.13 20.59 -3.60
N ALA A 122 -2.18 19.82 -2.51
CA ALA A 122 -2.44 18.39 -2.58
C ALA A 122 -3.79 18.09 -3.25
N PHE A 123 -4.87 18.77 -2.89
CA PHE A 123 -6.18 18.59 -3.52
C PHE A 123 -6.18 18.97 -5.01
N THR A 124 -5.46 20.01 -5.41
CA THR A 124 -5.31 20.36 -6.82
C THR A 124 -4.64 19.23 -7.61
N LEU A 125 -3.54 18.70 -7.08
CA LEU A 125 -2.81 17.60 -7.71
C LEU A 125 -3.58 16.27 -7.69
N LEU A 126 -4.36 16.00 -6.64
CA LEU A 126 -5.22 14.81 -6.58
C LEU A 126 -6.23 14.78 -7.75
N ARG A 127 -6.82 15.90 -8.10
CA ARG A 127 -7.73 15.98 -9.25
C ARG A 127 -7.01 15.68 -10.58
N LEU A 128 -5.77 16.10 -10.72
CA LEU A 128 -4.94 15.80 -11.89
C LEU A 128 -4.50 14.34 -11.92
N LEU A 129 -4.12 13.79 -10.76
CA LEU A 129 -3.68 12.41 -10.63
C LEU A 129 -4.74 11.43 -11.17
N VAL A 130 -5.98 11.58 -10.73
CA VAL A 130 -7.07 10.68 -11.12
C VAL A 130 -7.37 10.79 -12.61
N ARG A 131 -7.44 12.01 -13.14
CA ARG A 131 -7.67 12.24 -14.57
C ARG A 131 -6.56 11.65 -15.42
N SER A 132 -5.30 11.81 -15.00
CA SER A 132 -4.14 11.28 -15.71
C SER A 132 -4.08 9.75 -15.66
N ALA A 133 -4.44 9.14 -14.53
CA ALA A 133 -4.32 7.70 -14.35
C ALA A 133 -5.47 6.90 -14.98
N THR A 134 -6.70 7.36 -14.85
CA THR A 134 -7.90 6.59 -15.20
C THR A 134 -8.95 7.38 -16.01
N GLY A 135 -8.76 8.68 -16.23
CA GLY A 135 -9.78 9.56 -16.81
C GLY A 135 -10.93 9.91 -15.86
N GLY A 136 -10.88 9.45 -14.61
CA GLY A 136 -11.89 9.69 -13.59
C GLY A 136 -11.86 11.10 -13.02
N GLU A 137 -12.90 11.47 -12.26
CA GLU A 137 -12.97 12.76 -11.57
C GLU A 137 -12.54 12.69 -10.12
N LEU A 138 -12.70 11.55 -9.48
CA LEU A 138 -12.39 11.31 -8.05
C LEU A 138 -11.63 10.00 -7.86
N THR A 139 -10.81 9.96 -6.79
CA THR A 139 -10.18 8.74 -6.30
C THR A 139 -11.20 7.90 -5.52
N GLN A 140 -10.97 6.59 -5.41
CA GLN A 140 -11.80 5.74 -4.55
C GLN A 140 -11.49 6.00 -3.07
N TYR A 141 -10.23 5.90 -2.70
CA TYR A 141 -9.76 6.15 -1.34
C TYR A 141 -8.63 7.16 -1.35
N THR A 142 -8.75 8.19 -0.53
CA THR A 142 -7.69 9.16 -0.26
C THR A 142 -7.59 9.34 1.24
N THR A 143 -6.48 8.89 1.80
CA THR A 143 -6.25 8.89 3.24
C THR A 143 -5.15 9.88 3.61
N PHE A 144 -5.39 10.67 4.66
CA PHE A 144 -4.41 11.58 5.23
C PHE A 144 -3.97 11.06 6.59
N HIS A 145 -2.67 10.80 6.75
CA HIS A 145 -2.08 10.42 8.02
C HIS A 145 -1.39 11.64 8.63
N CYS A 146 -1.89 12.08 9.78
CA CYS A 146 -1.46 13.32 10.42
C CYS A 146 -0.51 13.10 11.62
N GLY A 147 0.15 11.96 11.69
CA GLY A 147 1.07 11.59 12.77
C GLY A 147 0.61 10.37 13.56
N PRO A 148 1.29 10.06 14.67
CA PRO A 148 0.91 8.95 15.55
C PRO A 148 -0.41 9.22 16.27
N LYS A 149 -1.05 8.16 16.78
CA LYS A 149 -2.28 8.26 17.57
C LYS A 149 -2.09 9.12 18.80
N ARG A 150 -3.14 9.85 19.16
CA ARG A 150 -3.20 10.70 20.35
C ARG A 150 -3.93 9.98 21.48
N ALA A 151 -3.79 10.48 22.68
CA ALA A 151 -4.57 10.00 23.81
C ALA A 151 -6.08 10.14 23.51
N GLY A 152 -6.79 9.02 23.49
CA GLY A 152 -8.21 8.93 23.17
C GLY A 152 -8.54 8.47 21.75
N ASP A 153 -7.57 8.39 20.84
CA ASP A 153 -7.77 7.78 19.53
C ASP A 153 -7.93 6.25 19.68
N ALA A 154 -8.90 5.68 18.97
CA ALA A 154 -9.21 4.25 19.08
C ALA A 154 -8.15 3.35 18.43
N ASP A 155 -7.53 3.82 17.34
CA ASP A 155 -6.54 3.10 16.56
C ASP A 155 -5.45 4.04 16.01
N GLY A 156 -4.52 3.49 15.26
CA GLY A 156 -3.39 4.20 14.68
C GLY A 156 -2.05 3.82 15.29
N PRO A 157 -0.96 4.12 14.61
CA PRO A 157 0.39 3.78 15.06
C PRO A 157 0.78 4.62 16.29
N GLU A 158 1.62 4.06 17.15
CA GLU A 158 2.23 4.78 18.28
C GLU A 158 3.36 5.71 17.82
N GLU A 159 4.04 5.32 16.75
CA GLU A 159 5.13 6.06 16.15
C GLU A 159 4.92 6.19 14.64
N MET A 160 5.21 7.37 14.08
CA MET A 160 5.20 7.60 12.65
C MET A 160 6.52 8.26 12.22
N HIS A 161 7.18 7.67 11.22
CA HIS A 161 8.43 8.15 10.68
C HIS A 161 8.29 8.44 9.19
N ILE A 162 8.81 9.58 8.72
CA ILE A 162 8.81 9.95 7.31
C ILE A 162 10.25 9.97 6.82
N VAL A 163 10.55 9.15 5.83
CA VAL A 163 11.84 9.06 5.16
C VAL A 163 11.76 9.73 3.80
N LEU A 164 12.44 10.85 3.66
CA LEU A 164 12.55 11.56 2.38
C LEU A 164 13.70 10.97 1.58
N VAL A 165 13.41 10.53 0.37
CA VAL A 165 14.39 9.95 -0.55
C VAL A 165 14.74 10.99 -1.61
N ASP A 166 15.94 11.54 -1.54
CA ASP A 166 16.42 12.50 -2.54
C ASP A 166 16.81 11.80 -3.84
N ASN A 167 17.73 10.84 -3.77
CA ASN A 167 18.23 10.08 -4.93
C ASN A 167 18.59 10.98 -6.14
N GLY A 168 19.24 12.13 -5.89
CA GLY A 168 19.65 13.08 -6.92
C GLY A 168 18.53 13.96 -7.50
N ARG A 169 17.39 14.09 -6.83
CA ARG A 169 16.27 14.92 -7.29
C ARG A 169 16.45 16.40 -6.99
N THR A 170 17.35 16.74 -6.07
CA THR A 170 17.63 18.12 -5.65
C THR A 170 18.90 18.71 -6.28
N THR A 171 19.60 17.97 -7.16
CA THR A 171 20.82 18.40 -7.87
C THR A 171 20.53 18.90 -9.27
#